data_b03a8eeb28451dc3b49d3f106bcaac8a
#
_entry.id   b03a8eeb28451dc3b49d3f106bcaac8a
#
_cell.length_a   1.000
_cell.length_b   1.000
_cell.length_c   1.000
_cell.angle_alpha   90.00
_cell.angle_beta   90.00
_cell.angle_gamma   90.00
#
_symmetry.space_group_name_H-M   'P 1'
#
loop_
_entity.id
_entity.type
_entity.pdbx_description
1 polymer ?
#
loop_
_entity_poly.entity_id
_entity_poly.type
_entity_poly.pdbx_seq_one_letter_code
_entity_poly.pdbx_strand_id
1 'polypeptide(L)'
;MTTAIQSKRFTRFNNFEFILGSVLTIGMIVLVLLSDVIFQGAADKINLTARLVAPFTQSAHWFGTDPLGRDVLARVVSGGAVSLQVGFISVLGAVGFGVVMGLVAGYFRGFWDVVVMRFADIQLAMPFILLAITFIAIVGGGLTNMIILLILSQWVQYARLVRGSVLSLRDREFIQSAKAIGVSHFNILFQHLLPNLIGPVIVLMTLNVANNILLESSLTFLGLGVDPLTPSWGGMLADGRTYIQTAWWVSFFPGMAILLTVLGLNLLGDWLRDTLDPTGRTAK
;
A
#
# COMPACT_ATOMS: atom_id res chain seq x y z
N MET A 1 -29.27 -13.14 -28.31
CA MET A 1 -28.40 -12.13 -28.92
C MET A 1 -27.90 -11.08 -27.89
N THR A 2 -28.65 -10.75 -26.86
CA THR A 2 -28.32 -9.80 -25.77
C THR A 2 -27.25 -10.27 -24.82
N THR A 3 -27.13 -11.56 -24.52
CA THR A 3 -26.16 -12.15 -23.60
C THR A 3 -24.70 -12.13 -24.09
N ALA A 4 -24.52 -12.24 -25.43
CA ALA A 4 -23.15 -12.21 -26.01
C ALA A 4 -22.53 -10.79 -26.02
N ILE A 5 -23.36 -9.75 -26.04
CA ILE A 5 -22.92 -8.34 -26.03
C ILE A 5 -22.47 -7.93 -24.61
N GLN A 6 -23.15 -8.43 -23.56
CA GLN A 6 -22.76 -8.18 -22.18
C GLN A 6 -21.45 -8.88 -21.81
N SER A 7 -21.23 -10.13 -22.27
CA SER A 7 -19.99 -10.85 -21.96
C SER A 7 -18.75 -10.21 -22.61
N LYS A 8 -18.88 -9.70 -23.85
CA LYS A 8 -17.79 -8.97 -24.53
C LYS A 8 -17.51 -7.59 -23.92
N ARG A 9 -18.52 -6.93 -23.37
CA ARG A 9 -18.30 -5.64 -22.64
C ARG A 9 -17.56 -5.86 -21.32
N PHE A 10 -17.90 -6.87 -20.55
CA PHE A 10 -17.25 -7.19 -19.27
C PHE A 10 -15.77 -7.56 -19.46
N THR A 11 -15.44 -8.41 -20.43
CA THR A 11 -14.05 -8.77 -20.73
C THR A 11 -13.23 -7.60 -21.27
N ARG A 12 -13.85 -6.63 -21.94
CA ARG A 12 -13.16 -5.46 -22.48
C ARG A 12 -12.87 -4.39 -21.40
N PHE A 13 -13.75 -4.23 -20.42
CA PHE A 13 -13.49 -3.37 -19.26
C PHE A 13 -12.38 -3.95 -18.36
N ASN A 14 -12.40 -5.24 -18.09
CA ASN A 14 -11.36 -5.93 -17.32
C ASN A 14 -9.96 -5.77 -17.93
N ASN A 15 -9.85 -5.81 -19.26
CA ASN A 15 -8.57 -5.58 -19.93
C ASN A 15 -8.10 -4.12 -19.85
N PHE A 16 -9.03 -3.15 -19.89
CA PHE A 16 -8.67 -1.73 -19.79
C PHE A 16 -8.16 -1.37 -18.38
N GLU A 17 -8.84 -1.81 -17.32
CA GLU A 17 -8.44 -1.59 -15.93
C GLU A 17 -7.06 -2.22 -15.66
N PHE A 18 -6.84 -3.45 -16.12
CA PHE A 18 -5.55 -4.12 -16.03
C PHE A 18 -4.44 -3.36 -16.76
N ILE A 19 -4.69 -2.98 -18.01
CA ILE A 19 -3.68 -2.27 -18.82
C ILE A 19 -3.35 -0.91 -18.21
N LEU A 20 -4.38 -0.13 -17.89
CA LEU A 20 -4.18 1.20 -17.30
C LEU A 20 -3.52 1.11 -15.93
N GLY A 21 -4.00 0.24 -15.05
CA GLY A 21 -3.41 -0.01 -13.74
C GLY A 21 -1.96 -0.47 -13.81
N SER A 22 -1.66 -1.39 -14.75
CA SER A 22 -0.29 -1.87 -14.97
C SER A 22 0.63 -0.78 -15.51
N VAL A 23 0.18 -0.01 -16.49
CA VAL A 23 0.98 1.10 -17.06
C VAL A 23 1.30 2.15 -16.00
N LEU A 24 0.30 2.56 -15.21
CA LEU A 24 0.50 3.55 -14.15
C LEU A 24 1.43 3.03 -13.05
N THR A 25 1.18 1.81 -12.55
CA THR A 25 1.95 1.25 -11.43
C THR A 25 3.36 0.88 -11.86
N ILE A 26 3.51 0.10 -12.93
CA ILE A 26 4.83 -0.35 -13.41
C ILE A 26 5.62 0.86 -13.93
N GLY A 27 4.98 1.78 -14.66
CA GLY A 27 5.61 3.00 -15.13
C GLY A 27 6.19 3.83 -13.98
N MET A 28 5.42 4.02 -12.89
CA MET A 28 5.91 4.74 -11.73
C MET A 28 7.04 3.99 -11.02
N ILE A 29 6.93 2.67 -10.82
CA ILE A 29 7.99 1.86 -10.21
C ILE A 29 9.28 1.93 -11.04
N VAL A 30 9.19 1.80 -12.36
CA VAL A 30 10.36 1.87 -13.25
C VAL A 30 11.00 3.25 -13.20
N LEU A 31 10.21 4.34 -13.24
CA LEU A 31 10.71 5.70 -13.11
C LEU A 31 11.46 5.90 -11.78
N VAL A 32 10.90 5.42 -10.69
CA VAL A 32 11.52 5.51 -9.35
C VAL A 32 12.81 4.69 -9.29
N LEU A 33 12.84 3.48 -9.82
CA LEU A 33 14.04 2.64 -9.84
C LEU A 33 15.17 3.23 -10.70
N LEU A 34 14.82 3.96 -11.75
CA LEU A 34 15.77 4.63 -12.62
C LEU A 34 16.13 6.05 -12.15
N SER A 35 15.58 6.52 -11.02
CA SER A 35 15.77 7.90 -10.53
C SER A 35 17.24 8.29 -10.38
N ASP A 36 18.06 7.44 -9.79
CA ASP A 36 19.47 7.72 -9.55
C ASP A 36 20.28 7.80 -10.85
N VAL A 37 19.89 6.99 -11.85
CA VAL A 37 20.53 7.00 -13.18
C VAL A 37 20.13 8.24 -13.97
N ILE A 38 18.84 8.63 -13.91
CA ILE A 38 18.30 9.75 -14.70
C ILE A 38 18.70 11.09 -14.09
N PHE A 39 18.61 11.23 -12.75
CA PHE A 39 18.76 12.53 -12.09
C PHE A 39 20.11 12.72 -11.39
N GLN A 40 20.91 11.67 -11.17
CA GLN A 40 22.29 11.73 -10.64
C GLN A 40 22.44 12.64 -9.42
N GLY A 41 21.51 12.54 -8.47
CA GLY A 41 21.52 13.34 -7.23
C GLY A 41 20.95 14.77 -7.38
N ALA A 42 20.33 15.13 -8.52
CA ALA A 42 19.72 16.44 -8.70
C ALA A 42 18.56 16.72 -7.72
N ALA A 43 17.97 15.67 -7.15
CA ALA A 43 16.88 15.78 -6.16
C ALA A 43 17.29 16.54 -4.89
N ASP A 44 18.55 16.44 -4.48
CA ASP A 44 19.07 17.02 -3.22
C ASP A 44 19.93 18.26 -3.45
N LYS A 45 20.21 18.59 -4.71
CA LYS A 45 21.08 19.71 -5.06
C LYS A 45 20.41 21.06 -4.81
N ILE A 46 20.81 21.74 -3.73
CA ILE A 46 20.30 23.07 -3.38
C ILE A 46 20.90 24.13 -4.30
N ASN A 47 20.03 24.99 -4.86
CA ASN A 47 20.42 26.15 -5.66
C ASN A 47 19.58 27.38 -5.31
N LEU A 48 20.02 28.15 -4.34
CA LEU A 48 19.26 29.30 -3.84
C LEU A 48 19.05 30.42 -4.86
N THR A 49 19.82 30.44 -5.96
CA THR A 49 19.63 31.40 -7.05
C THR A 49 18.46 31.02 -7.95
N ALA A 50 18.04 29.76 -7.96
CA ALA A 50 16.93 29.24 -8.76
C ALA A 50 15.70 28.88 -7.89
N ARG A 51 15.44 29.66 -6.83
CA ARG A 51 14.29 29.43 -5.94
C ARG A 51 12.96 29.70 -6.62
N LEU A 52 12.00 28.76 -6.48
CA LEU A 52 10.62 28.91 -6.95
C LEU A 52 10.52 29.31 -8.43
N VAL A 53 11.41 28.77 -9.26
CA VAL A 53 11.32 28.93 -10.71
C VAL A 53 10.07 28.20 -11.21
N ALA A 54 9.25 28.88 -12.01
CA ALA A 54 8.01 28.30 -12.52
C ALA A 54 8.27 27.16 -13.52
N PRO A 55 7.36 26.18 -13.62
CA PRO A 55 7.46 25.11 -14.62
C PRO A 55 7.58 25.64 -16.05
N PHE A 56 8.33 24.93 -16.89
CA PHE A 56 8.52 25.21 -18.32
C PHE A 56 9.17 26.55 -18.65
N THR A 57 9.69 27.30 -17.66
CA THR A 57 10.40 28.57 -17.92
C THR A 57 11.89 28.38 -18.20
N GLN A 58 12.48 27.29 -17.70
CA GLN A 58 13.89 26.93 -17.92
C GLN A 58 13.99 25.48 -18.35
N SER A 59 14.79 25.19 -19.36
CA SER A 59 14.98 23.83 -19.89
C SER A 59 15.62 22.87 -18.88
N ALA A 60 16.32 23.39 -17.86
CA ALA A 60 16.93 22.62 -16.79
C ALA A 60 15.91 22.15 -15.71
N HIS A 61 14.76 22.82 -15.60
CA HIS A 61 13.78 22.60 -14.54
C HIS A 61 12.35 22.49 -15.10
N TRP A 62 12.04 21.34 -15.72
CA TRP A 62 10.76 21.14 -16.41
C TRP A 62 9.54 21.32 -15.51
N PHE A 63 9.59 20.82 -14.27
CA PHE A 63 8.50 20.97 -13.29
C PHE A 63 8.76 22.14 -12.32
N GLY A 64 9.75 22.99 -12.63
CA GLY A 64 10.16 24.09 -11.80
C GLY A 64 11.02 23.66 -10.61
N THR A 65 11.20 24.57 -9.67
CA THR A 65 12.02 24.35 -8.47
C THR A 65 11.23 24.62 -7.18
N ASP A 66 11.72 24.05 -6.11
CA ASP A 66 11.17 24.20 -4.77
C ASP A 66 11.72 25.46 -4.03
N PRO A 67 11.34 25.70 -2.76
CA PRO A 67 11.84 26.83 -1.98
C PRO A 67 13.35 26.85 -1.73
N LEU A 68 14.04 25.72 -1.89
CA LEU A 68 15.49 25.60 -1.79
C LEU A 68 16.18 25.59 -3.16
N GLY A 69 15.39 25.76 -4.24
CA GLY A 69 15.89 25.73 -5.63
C GLY A 69 16.25 24.32 -6.11
N ARG A 70 15.74 23.28 -5.45
CA ARG A 70 15.90 21.88 -5.89
C ARG A 70 14.91 21.57 -7.01
N ASP A 71 15.29 20.69 -7.93
CA ASP A 71 14.44 20.29 -9.06
C ASP A 71 13.23 19.47 -8.62
N VAL A 72 12.02 19.95 -8.92
CA VAL A 72 10.76 19.30 -8.50
C VAL A 72 10.57 17.96 -9.20
N LEU A 73 10.90 17.82 -10.50
CA LEU A 73 10.76 16.55 -11.21
C LEU A 73 11.69 15.49 -10.63
N ALA A 74 12.96 15.82 -10.40
CA ALA A 74 13.92 14.92 -9.77
C ALA A 74 13.43 14.48 -8.40
N ARG A 75 12.92 15.41 -7.59
CA ARG A 75 12.38 15.12 -6.24
C ARG A 75 11.11 14.28 -6.28
N VAL A 76 10.19 14.49 -7.21
CA VAL A 76 8.97 13.69 -7.38
C VAL A 76 9.33 12.24 -7.69
N VAL A 77 10.28 12.04 -8.62
CA VAL A 77 10.68 10.68 -9.00
C VAL A 77 11.48 10.00 -7.89
N SER A 78 12.49 10.65 -7.32
CA SER A 78 13.32 10.08 -6.25
C SER A 78 12.52 9.89 -4.95
N GLY A 79 11.64 10.84 -4.62
CA GLY A 79 10.77 10.76 -3.43
C GLY A 79 9.77 9.61 -3.48
N GLY A 80 9.44 9.12 -4.68
CA GLY A 80 8.63 7.93 -4.87
C GLY A 80 9.25 6.68 -4.26
N ALA A 81 10.57 6.59 -4.16
CA ALA A 81 11.26 5.46 -3.55
C ALA A 81 10.84 5.26 -2.09
N VAL A 82 10.80 6.33 -1.30
CA VAL A 82 10.37 6.29 0.10
C VAL A 82 8.90 5.89 0.22
N SER A 83 8.02 6.55 -0.51
CA SER A 83 6.57 6.28 -0.44
C SER A 83 6.21 4.86 -0.91
N LEU A 84 6.84 4.36 -1.98
CA LEU A 84 6.68 2.97 -2.42
C LEU A 84 7.26 1.98 -1.43
N GLN A 85 8.46 2.23 -0.89
CA GLN A 85 9.10 1.37 0.09
C GLN A 85 8.22 1.22 1.34
N VAL A 86 7.70 2.32 1.88
CA VAL A 86 6.77 2.29 3.01
C VAL A 86 5.52 1.50 2.65
N GLY A 87 4.92 1.78 1.49
CA GLY A 87 3.71 1.09 1.03
C GLY A 87 3.89 -0.42 0.97
N PHE A 88 4.93 -0.90 0.30
CA PHE A 88 5.16 -2.33 0.10
C PHE A 88 5.65 -3.06 1.35
N ILE A 89 6.67 -2.53 2.04
CA ILE A 89 7.28 -3.23 3.18
C ILE A 89 6.31 -3.33 4.36
N SER A 90 5.54 -2.26 4.64
CA SER A 90 4.56 -2.30 5.71
C SER A 90 3.44 -3.32 5.44
N VAL A 91 2.97 -3.43 4.19
CA VAL A 91 1.97 -4.44 3.82
C VAL A 91 2.53 -5.85 3.96
N LEU A 92 3.74 -6.11 3.46
CA LEU A 92 4.37 -7.43 3.61
C LEU A 92 4.52 -7.84 5.07
N GLY A 93 4.96 -6.91 5.93
CA GLY A 93 5.06 -7.16 7.37
C GLY A 93 3.70 -7.41 8.02
N ALA A 94 2.68 -6.61 7.68
CA ALA A 94 1.32 -6.75 8.20
C ALA A 94 0.67 -8.08 7.76
N VAL A 95 0.88 -8.48 6.50
CA VAL A 95 0.45 -9.79 5.97
C VAL A 95 1.13 -10.92 6.70
N GLY A 96 2.48 -10.90 6.79
CA GLY A 96 3.23 -11.97 7.45
C GLY A 96 2.74 -12.21 8.88
N PHE A 97 2.63 -11.15 9.67
CA PHE A 97 2.16 -11.23 11.06
C PHE A 97 0.65 -11.57 11.15
N GLY A 98 -0.18 -10.86 10.37
CA GLY A 98 -1.64 -11.02 10.42
C GLY A 98 -2.11 -12.38 9.92
N VAL A 99 -1.52 -12.93 8.85
CA VAL A 99 -1.85 -14.28 8.36
C VAL A 99 -1.54 -15.34 9.40
N VAL A 100 -0.36 -15.28 10.03
CA VAL A 100 0.02 -16.22 11.09
C VAL A 100 -0.97 -16.15 12.25
N MET A 101 -1.27 -14.95 12.75
CA MET A 101 -2.22 -14.74 13.83
C MET A 101 -3.64 -15.23 13.47
N GLY A 102 -4.08 -14.94 12.23
CA GLY A 102 -5.38 -15.40 11.73
C GLY A 102 -5.50 -16.91 11.56
N LEU A 103 -4.44 -17.56 11.07
CA LEU A 103 -4.35 -19.02 10.98
C LEU A 103 -4.44 -19.68 12.36
N VAL A 104 -3.66 -19.17 13.33
CA VAL A 104 -3.65 -19.68 14.70
C VAL A 104 -5.03 -19.51 15.35
N ALA A 105 -5.60 -18.32 15.29
CA ALA A 105 -6.90 -18.03 15.88
C ALA A 105 -8.03 -18.88 15.24
N GLY A 106 -8.09 -18.94 13.91
CA GLY A 106 -9.14 -19.68 13.20
C GLY A 106 -9.04 -21.19 13.33
N TYR A 107 -7.83 -21.75 13.33
CA TYR A 107 -7.61 -23.18 13.36
C TYR A 107 -7.73 -23.78 14.77
N PHE A 108 -7.00 -23.24 15.76
CA PHE A 108 -6.98 -23.77 17.11
C PHE A 108 -8.22 -23.38 17.92
N ARG A 109 -8.82 -22.21 17.64
CA ARG A 109 -10.00 -21.67 18.36
C ARG A 109 -9.75 -21.50 19.88
N GLY A 110 -10.82 -21.43 20.66
CA GLY A 110 -10.75 -21.36 22.12
C GLY A 110 -9.85 -20.25 22.64
N PHE A 111 -8.86 -20.57 23.43
CA PHE A 111 -7.95 -19.63 24.07
C PHE A 111 -7.22 -18.74 23.04
N TRP A 112 -6.63 -19.33 22.01
CA TRP A 112 -5.87 -18.57 20.98
C TRP A 112 -6.73 -17.59 20.20
N ASP A 113 -7.95 -18.00 19.88
CA ASP A 113 -8.91 -17.14 19.20
C ASP A 113 -9.28 -15.94 20.06
N VAL A 114 -9.62 -16.20 21.34
CA VAL A 114 -9.97 -15.14 22.29
C VAL A 114 -8.83 -14.15 22.48
N VAL A 115 -7.61 -14.63 22.69
CA VAL A 115 -6.44 -13.76 22.92
C VAL A 115 -6.16 -12.91 21.70
N VAL A 116 -6.01 -13.51 20.51
CA VAL A 116 -5.67 -12.76 19.27
C VAL A 116 -6.77 -11.75 18.95
N MET A 117 -8.05 -12.14 19.05
CA MET A 117 -9.13 -11.21 18.73
C MET A 117 -9.30 -10.12 19.78
N ARG A 118 -8.98 -10.35 21.06
CA ARG A 118 -8.97 -9.28 22.08
C ARG A 118 -7.94 -8.21 21.78
N PHE A 119 -6.71 -8.61 21.41
CA PHE A 119 -5.70 -7.63 20.98
C PHE A 119 -6.15 -6.87 19.75
N ALA A 120 -6.76 -7.55 18.78
CA ALA A 120 -7.32 -6.94 17.59
C ALA A 120 -8.44 -5.93 17.94
N ASP A 121 -9.34 -6.28 18.87
CA ASP A 121 -10.45 -5.41 19.28
C ASP A 121 -9.95 -4.17 20.03
N ILE A 122 -8.97 -4.31 20.93
CA ILE A 122 -8.34 -3.18 21.64
C ILE A 122 -7.72 -2.21 20.65
N GLN A 123 -6.97 -2.73 19.68
CA GLN A 123 -6.33 -1.90 18.68
C GLN A 123 -7.34 -1.14 17.81
N LEU A 124 -8.43 -1.80 17.37
CA LEU A 124 -9.46 -1.17 16.56
C LEU A 124 -10.34 -0.18 17.32
N ALA A 125 -10.35 -0.23 18.65
CA ALA A 125 -11.02 0.76 19.47
C ALA A 125 -10.29 2.12 19.46
N MET A 126 -9.01 2.16 19.06
CA MET A 126 -8.23 3.38 18.98
C MET A 126 -8.26 3.96 17.56
N PRO A 127 -8.61 5.25 17.40
CA PRO A 127 -8.44 5.93 16.11
C PRO A 127 -6.98 5.89 15.65
N PHE A 128 -6.76 5.53 14.37
CA PHE A 128 -5.41 5.35 13.82
C PHE A 128 -4.49 6.56 14.05
N ILE A 129 -5.00 7.77 13.87
CA ILE A 129 -4.20 9.00 14.06
C ILE A 129 -3.71 9.13 15.51
N LEU A 130 -4.54 8.81 16.50
CA LEU A 130 -4.15 8.85 17.91
C LEU A 130 -3.06 7.81 18.21
N LEU A 131 -3.21 6.58 17.65
CA LEU A 131 -2.20 5.54 17.75
C LEU A 131 -0.89 6.02 17.12
N ALA A 132 -0.93 6.64 15.95
CA ALA A 132 0.23 7.13 15.23
C ALA A 132 0.97 8.23 16.03
N ILE A 133 0.23 9.24 16.51
CA ILE A 133 0.82 10.32 17.32
C ILE A 133 1.47 9.76 18.59
N THR A 134 0.77 8.87 19.29
CA THR A 134 1.28 8.27 20.53
C THR A 134 2.53 7.44 20.27
N PHE A 135 2.51 6.59 19.22
CA PHE A 135 3.65 5.76 18.85
C PHE A 135 4.88 6.61 18.50
N ILE A 136 4.70 7.63 17.66
CA ILE A 136 5.79 8.50 17.22
C ILE A 136 6.31 9.37 18.38
N ALA A 137 5.46 9.79 19.29
CA ALA A 137 5.88 10.54 20.49
C ALA A 137 6.78 9.70 21.42
N ILE A 138 6.58 8.38 21.47
CA ILE A 138 7.35 7.47 22.34
C ILE A 138 8.60 6.96 21.63
N VAL A 139 8.47 6.49 20.38
CA VAL A 139 9.54 5.78 19.65
C VAL A 139 10.36 6.74 18.78
N GLY A 140 9.80 7.89 18.42
CA GLY A 140 10.37 8.84 17.49
C GLY A 140 9.86 8.65 16.06
N GLY A 141 10.10 9.67 15.22
CA GLY A 141 9.80 9.63 13.78
C GLY A 141 10.84 8.82 13.00
N GLY A 142 10.70 8.83 11.69
CA GLY A 142 11.61 8.20 10.74
C GLY A 142 11.01 7.02 9.98
N LEU A 143 11.68 6.66 8.87
CA LEU A 143 11.19 5.67 7.90
C LEU A 143 10.87 4.31 8.55
N THR A 144 11.81 3.77 9.32
CA THR A 144 11.67 2.45 9.97
C THR A 144 10.51 2.43 10.97
N ASN A 145 10.41 3.47 11.81
CA ASN A 145 9.37 3.57 12.81
C ASN A 145 7.99 3.73 12.17
N MET A 146 7.89 4.44 11.07
CA MET A 146 6.66 4.54 10.27
C MET A 146 6.25 3.20 9.68
N ILE A 147 7.18 2.43 9.11
CA ILE A 147 6.90 1.08 8.60
C ILE A 147 6.38 0.18 9.75
N ILE A 148 7.04 0.19 10.90
CA ILE A 148 6.59 -0.58 12.07
C ILE A 148 5.20 -0.17 12.53
N LEU A 149 4.93 1.13 12.61
CA LEU A 149 3.60 1.66 12.96
C LEU A 149 2.51 1.13 12.01
N LEU A 150 2.77 1.18 10.69
CA LEU A 150 1.81 0.70 9.69
C LEU A 150 1.61 -0.82 9.77
N ILE A 151 2.68 -1.59 10.00
CA ILE A 151 2.58 -3.04 10.26
C ILE A 151 1.66 -3.29 11.46
N LEU A 152 1.96 -2.64 12.58
CA LEU A 152 1.18 -2.78 13.81
C LEU A 152 -0.25 -2.30 13.67
N SER A 153 -0.52 -1.35 12.79
CA SER A 153 -1.90 -0.87 12.59
C SER A 153 -2.76 -1.77 11.70
N GLN A 154 -2.16 -2.51 10.78
CA GLN A 154 -2.90 -3.21 9.71
C GLN A 154 -2.96 -4.73 9.84
N TRP A 155 -2.13 -5.36 10.66
CA TRP A 155 -2.14 -6.82 10.83
C TRP A 155 -3.52 -7.37 11.18
N VAL A 156 -4.33 -6.60 11.90
CA VAL A 156 -5.67 -6.99 12.35
C VAL A 156 -6.60 -7.30 11.18
N GLN A 157 -6.52 -6.52 10.10
CA GLN A 157 -7.35 -6.74 8.90
C GLN A 157 -7.07 -8.12 8.28
N TYR A 158 -5.77 -8.47 8.15
CA TYR A 158 -5.35 -9.76 7.63
C TYR A 158 -5.69 -10.90 8.59
N ALA A 159 -5.49 -10.69 9.89
CA ALA A 159 -5.84 -11.69 10.90
C ALA A 159 -7.33 -12.02 10.90
N ARG A 160 -8.20 -11.01 10.82
CA ARG A 160 -9.65 -11.21 10.74
C ARG A 160 -10.09 -11.88 9.42
N LEU A 161 -9.54 -11.46 8.29
CA LEU A 161 -9.81 -12.05 6.98
C LEU A 161 -9.46 -13.54 6.99
N VAL A 162 -8.23 -13.86 7.39
CA VAL A 162 -7.70 -15.22 7.42
C VAL A 162 -8.48 -16.08 8.42
N ARG A 163 -8.72 -15.57 9.63
CA ARG A 163 -9.54 -16.27 10.63
C ARG A 163 -10.92 -16.63 10.10
N GLY A 164 -11.63 -15.66 9.50
CA GLY A 164 -12.95 -15.88 8.92
C GLY A 164 -12.96 -16.98 7.85
N SER A 165 -11.99 -16.93 6.96
CA SER A 165 -11.83 -17.92 5.90
C SER A 165 -11.43 -19.30 6.44
N VAL A 166 -10.54 -19.37 7.44
CA VAL A 166 -10.16 -20.64 8.10
C VAL A 166 -11.36 -21.27 8.79
N LEU A 167 -12.19 -20.49 9.48
CA LEU A 167 -13.41 -21.00 10.12
C LEU A 167 -14.37 -21.65 9.11
N SER A 168 -14.46 -21.13 7.89
CA SER A 168 -15.30 -21.72 6.84
C SER A 168 -14.69 -22.96 6.19
N LEU A 169 -13.36 -23.04 6.11
CA LEU A 169 -12.64 -24.12 5.43
C LEU A 169 -12.35 -25.32 6.33
N ARG A 170 -12.07 -25.10 7.62
CA ARG A 170 -11.62 -26.13 8.56
C ARG A 170 -12.59 -27.29 8.73
N ASP A 171 -13.89 -27.05 8.52
CA ASP A 171 -14.95 -28.03 8.68
C ASP A 171 -15.32 -28.72 7.33
N ARG A 172 -14.62 -28.38 6.23
CA ARG A 172 -14.75 -29.03 4.93
C ARG A 172 -14.19 -30.46 4.95
N GLU A 173 -14.77 -31.33 4.13
CA GLU A 173 -14.44 -32.75 4.06
C GLU A 173 -12.95 -33.04 3.86
N PHE A 174 -12.27 -32.28 2.98
CA PHE A 174 -10.85 -32.49 2.70
C PHE A 174 -9.95 -32.22 3.91
N ILE A 175 -10.31 -31.27 4.78
CA ILE A 175 -9.59 -31.00 6.03
C ILE A 175 -9.89 -32.08 7.08
N GLN A 176 -11.14 -32.53 7.16
CA GLN A 176 -11.52 -33.61 8.08
C GLN A 176 -10.85 -34.91 7.67
N SER A 177 -10.78 -35.22 6.38
CA SER A 177 -10.05 -36.39 5.86
C SER A 177 -8.56 -36.31 6.18
N ALA A 178 -7.91 -35.15 5.99
CA ALA A 178 -6.50 -34.96 6.34
C ALA A 178 -6.24 -35.19 7.83
N LYS A 179 -7.14 -34.73 8.72
CA LYS A 179 -7.07 -35.02 10.17
C LYS A 179 -7.23 -36.50 10.47
N ALA A 180 -8.19 -37.16 9.82
CA ALA A 180 -8.50 -38.58 10.07
C ALA A 180 -7.31 -39.52 9.72
N ILE A 181 -6.53 -39.16 8.70
CA ILE A 181 -5.31 -39.91 8.31
C ILE A 181 -4.05 -39.45 9.05
N GLY A 182 -4.18 -38.54 10.07
CA GLY A 182 -3.09 -38.15 10.95
C GLY A 182 -2.13 -37.11 10.39
N VAL A 183 -2.52 -36.30 9.37
CA VAL A 183 -1.70 -35.19 8.90
C VAL A 183 -1.44 -34.18 10.02
N SER A 184 -0.20 -33.76 10.19
CA SER A 184 0.20 -32.83 11.25
C SER A 184 -0.52 -31.48 11.11
N HIS A 185 -0.78 -30.81 12.26
CA HIS A 185 -1.41 -29.48 12.26
C HIS A 185 -0.67 -28.46 11.41
N PHE A 186 0.67 -28.50 11.42
CA PHE A 186 1.49 -27.62 10.60
C PHE A 186 1.22 -27.82 9.10
N ASN A 187 1.19 -29.08 8.64
CA ASN A 187 0.90 -29.37 7.24
C ASN A 187 -0.53 -29.00 6.85
N ILE A 188 -1.50 -29.19 7.76
CA ILE A 188 -2.89 -28.73 7.51
C ILE A 188 -2.92 -27.20 7.32
N LEU A 189 -2.24 -26.44 8.17
CA LEU A 189 -2.19 -24.98 8.10
C LEU A 189 -1.52 -24.48 6.80
N PHE A 190 -0.33 -25.00 6.49
CA PHE A 190 0.49 -24.44 5.40
C PHE A 190 0.25 -25.10 4.04
N GLN A 191 -0.15 -26.37 3.97
CA GLN A 191 -0.36 -27.07 2.71
C GLN A 191 -1.82 -27.17 2.29
N HIS A 192 -2.75 -27.12 3.25
CA HIS A 192 -4.17 -27.27 2.94
C HIS A 192 -4.98 -25.98 3.13
N LEU A 193 -4.74 -25.21 4.21
CA LEU A 193 -5.50 -23.98 4.45
C LEU A 193 -4.89 -22.77 3.74
N LEU A 194 -3.61 -22.49 3.97
CA LEU A 194 -2.94 -21.29 3.43
C LEU A 194 -3.10 -21.11 1.90
N PRO A 195 -2.94 -22.15 1.05
CA PRO A 195 -3.10 -21.98 -0.39
C PRO A 195 -4.50 -21.50 -0.81
N ASN A 196 -5.54 -21.88 -0.05
CA ASN A 196 -6.91 -21.45 -0.30
C ASN A 196 -7.18 -20.01 0.14
N LEU A 197 -6.27 -19.40 0.91
CA LEU A 197 -6.39 -18.04 1.44
C LEU A 197 -5.60 -17.01 0.62
N ILE A 198 -4.71 -17.48 -0.26
CA ILE A 198 -3.79 -16.61 -1.03
C ILE A 198 -4.57 -15.59 -1.86
N GLY A 199 -5.64 -16.00 -2.54
CA GLY A 199 -6.45 -15.10 -3.37
C GLY A 199 -6.98 -13.88 -2.60
N PRO A 200 -7.83 -14.08 -1.58
CA PRO A 200 -8.33 -12.98 -0.75
C PRO A 200 -7.22 -12.14 -0.09
N VAL A 201 -6.11 -12.76 0.33
CA VAL A 201 -4.99 -12.03 0.94
C VAL A 201 -4.30 -11.13 -0.08
N ILE A 202 -4.02 -11.61 -1.30
CA ILE A 202 -3.38 -10.79 -2.35
C ILE A 202 -4.26 -9.60 -2.74
N VAL A 203 -5.57 -9.79 -2.86
CA VAL A 203 -6.50 -8.69 -3.15
C VAL A 203 -6.44 -7.63 -2.05
N LEU A 204 -6.48 -8.03 -0.78
CA LEU A 204 -6.37 -7.09 0.33
C LEU A 204 -4.99 -6.41 0.38
N MET A 205 -3.91 -7.13 0.00
CA MET A 205 -2.56 -6.57 -0.10
C MET A 205 -2.48 -5.42 -1.09
N THR A 206 -2.97 -5.60 -2.31
CA THR A 206 -2.90 -4.57 -3.35
C THR A 206 -3.62 -3.28 -2.94
N LEU A 207 -4.81 -3.40 -2.36
CA LEU A 207 -5.56 -2.26 -1.84
C LEU A 207 -4.84 -1.56 -0.68
N ASN A 208 -4.23 -2.34 0.21
CA ASN A 208 -3.51 -1.79 1.36
C ASN A 208 -2.19 -1.12 0.98
N VAL A 209 -1.50 -1.52 -0.09
CA VAL A 209 -0.32 -0.77 -0.60
C VAL A 209 -0.72 0.65 -0.97
N ALA A 210 -1.80 0.82 -1.72
CA ALA A 210 -2.32 2.13 -2.09
C ALA A 210 -2.69 2.97 -0.85
N ASN A 211 -3.39 2.34 0.11
CA ASN A 211 -3.77 3.00 1.36
C ASN A 211 -2.55 3.40 2.20
N ASN A 212 -1.51 2.57 2.26
CA ASN A 212 -0.29 2.88 3.03
C ASN A 212 0.51 4.05 2.44
N ILE A 213 0.53 4.19 1.11
CA ILE A 213 1.12 5.36 0.45
C ILE A 213 0.37 6.63 0.88
N LEU A 214 -0.97 6.58 0.95
CA LEU A 214 -1.78 7.72 1.42
C LEU A 214 -1.54 8.01 2.90
N LEU A 215 -1.46 6.98 3.75
CA LEU A 215 -1.21 7.13 5.19
C LEU A 215 0.19 7.68 5.46
N GLU A 216 1.22 7.15 4.75
CA GLU A 216 2.59 7.68 4.81
C GLU A 216 2.61 9.16 4.46
N SER A 217 2.05 9.49 3.30
CA SER A 217 2.03 10.88 2.83
C SER A 217 1.28 11.80 3.78
N SER A 218 0.18 11.34 4.36
CA SER A 218 -0.60 12.11 5.35
C SER A 218 0.16 12.32 6.65
N LEU A 219 0.82 11.29 7.18
CA LEU A 219 1.62 11.38 8.40
C LEU A 219 2.85 12.29 8.18
N THR A 220 3.53 12.13 7.05
CA THR A 220 4.69 12.97 6.70
C THR A 220 4.26 14.43 6.49
N PHE A 221 3.13 14.67 5.84
CA PHE A 221 2.54 16.02 5.69
C PHE A 221 2.25 16.69 7.04
N LEU A 222 1.86 15.90 8.06
CA LEU A 222 1.62 16.37 9.43
C LEU A 222 2.92 16.52 10.26
N GLY A 223 4.09 16.22 9.68
CA GLY A 223 5.38 16.28 10.38
C GLY A 223 5.67 15.06 11.27
N LEU A 224 4.89 14.01 11.13
CA LEU A 224 5.02 12.75 11.90
C LEU A 224 5.76 11.65 11.12
N GLY A 225 6.28 11.97 9.94
CA GLY A 225 6.80 10.99 9.00
C GLY A 225 8.31 10.84 8.97
N VAL A 226 8.83 10.76 7.76
CA VAL A 226 10.25 10.62 7.48
C VAL A 226 11.00 11.93 7.74
N ASP A 227 12.33 11.84 7.83
CA ASP A 227 13.21 13.01 7.98
C ASP A 227 12.93 14.06 6.88
N PRO A 228 12.79 15.35 7.23
CA PRO A 228 12.54 16.43 6.25
C PRO A 228 13.58 16.54 5.14
N LEU A 229 14.79 16.04 5.35
CA LEU A 229 15.85 16.02 4.33
C LEU A 229 15.67 14.90 3.31
N THR A 230 14.95 13.82 3.69
CA THR A 230 14.67 12.70 2.80
C THR A 230 13.50 13.04 1.87
N PRO A 231 13.70 13.05 0.53
CA PRO A 231 12.61 13.33 -0.38
C PRO A 231 11.52 12.26 -0.28
N SER A 232 10.28 12.68 -0.07
CA SER A 232 9.08 11.84 -0.13
C SER A 232 7.92 12.68 -0.65
N TRP A 233 6.91 12.04 -1.24
CA TRP A 233 5.76 12.78 -1.75
C TRP A 233 5.02 13.56 -0.66
N GLY A 234 4.85 12.95 0.52
CA GLY A 234 4.25 13.60 1.68
C GLY A 234 5.04 14.81 2.18
N GLY A 235 6.38 14.69 2.24
CA GLY A 235 7.28 15.78 2.62
C GLY A 235 7.22 16.94 1.62
N MET A 236 7.20 16.64 0.31
CA MET A 236 7.05 17.67 -0.71
C MET A 236 5.72 18.41 -0.62
N LEU A 237 4.62 17.72 -0.30
CA LEU A 237 3.32 18.36 -0.05
C LEU A 237 3.38 19.29 1.17
N ALA A 238 4.06 18.86 2.24
CA ALA A 238 4.25 19.68 3.44
C ALA A 238 5.08 20.95 3.13
N ASP A 239 6.18 20.80 2.39
CA ASP A 239 7.02 21.93 1.92
C ASP A 239 6.21 22.91 1.05
N GLY A 240 5.37 22.38 0.15
CA GLY A 240 4.59 23.19 -0.79
C GLY A 240 3.38 23.90 -0.19
N ARG A 241 2.92 23.48 1.01
CA ARG A 241 1.70 24.03 1.63
C ARG A 241 1.71 25.54 1.78
N THR A 242 2.83 26.11 2.19
CA THR A 242 2.98 27.56 2.40
C THR A 242 3.10 28.35 1.10
N TYR A 243 3.39 27.69 -0.01
CA TYR A 243 3.60 28.30 -1.33
C TYR A 243 2.48 28.04 -2.32
N ILE A 244 1.35 27.48 -1.91
CA ILE A 244 0.29 27.04 -2.82
C ILE A 244 -0.27 28.17 -3.70
N GLN A 245 -0.26 29.41 -3.22
CA GLN A 245 -0.72 30.58 -3.97
C GLN A 245 0.33 31.14 -4.94
N THR A 246 1.62 30.92 -4.66
CA THR A 246 2.72 31.54 -5.42
C THR A 246 3.51 30.51 -6.24
N ALA A 247 3.58 29.28 -5.77
CA ALA A 247 4.32 28.18 -6.41
C ALA A 247 3.54 26.85 -6.28
N TRP A 248 2.34 26.83 -6.88
CA TRP A 248 1.39 25.72 -6.83
C TRP A 248 2.00 24.37 -7.29
N TRP A 249 2.98 24.39 -8.16
CA TRP A 249 3.63 23.21 -8.74
C TRP A 249 4.38 22.37 -7.71
N VAL A 250 4.87 22.98 -6.63
CA VAL A 250 5.59 22.27 -5.56
C VAL A 250 4.68 21.25 -4.86
N SER A 251 3.36 21.51 -4.77
CA SER A 251 2.36 20.60 -4.23
C SER A 251 1.66 19.77 -5.32
N PHE A 252 1.43 20.35 -6.50
CA PHE A 252 0.66 19.71 -7.56
C PHE A 252 1.34 18.44 -8.09
N PHE A 253 2.62 18.50 -8.44
CA PHE A 253 3.31 17.35 -9.03
C PHE A 253 3.46 16.16 -8.07
N PRO A 254 3.86 16.29 -6.80
CA PRO A 254 3.86 15.17 -5.87
C PRO A 254 2.43 14.65 -5.58
N GLY A 255 1.42 15.54 -5.52
CA GLY A 255 0.02 15.12 -5.42
C GLY A 255 -0.44 14.29 -6.60
N MET A 256 -0.06 14.66 -7.83
CA MET A 256 -0.33 13.87 -9.04
C MET A 256 0.41 12.53 -9.03
N ALA A 257 1.64 12.47 -8.53
CA ALA A 257 2.37 11.21 -8.41
C ALA A 257 1.66 10.24 -7.44
N ILE A 258 1.19 10.72 -6.28
CA ILE A 258 0.38 9.94 -5.34
C ILE A 258 -0.91 9.46 -6.04
N LEU A 259 -1.65 10.38 -6.66
CA LEU A 259 -2.92 10.07 -7.34
C LEU A 259 -2.74 8.98 -8.40
N LEU A 260 -1.77 9.12 -9.29
CA LEU A 260 -1.54 8.16 -10.38
C LEU A 260 -1.09 6.79 -9.84
N THR A 261 -0.24 6.77 -8.82
CA THR A 261 0.22 5.53 -8.20
C THR A 261 -0.91 4.80 -7.48
N VAL A 262 -1.68 5.52 -6.66
CA VAL A 262 -2.82 4.97 -5.93
C VAL A 262 -3.92 4.49 -6.87
N LEU A 263 -4.23 5.27 -7.92
CA LEU A 263 -5.18 4.87 -8.96
C LEU A 263 -4.72 3.59 -9.67
N GLY A 264 -3.45 3.53 -10.07
CA GLY A 264 -2.87 2.35 -10.72
C GLY A 264 -2.98 1.10 -9.85
N LEU A 265 -2.60 1.20 -8.56
CA LEU A 265 -2.67 0.11 -7.60
C LEU A 265 -4.11 -0.34 -7.34
N ASN A 266 -5.06 0.59 -7.20
CA ASN A 266 -6.47 0.25 -7.00
C ASN A 266 -7.07 -0.47 -8.22
N LEU A 267 -6.81 0.03 -9.44
CA LEU A 267 -7.25 -0.65 -10.67
C LEU A 267 -6.70 -2.08 -10.79
N LEU A 268 -5.44 -2.28 -10.42
CA LEU A 268 -4.85 -3.62 -10.36
C LEU A 268 -5.50 -4.49 -9.27
N GLY A 269 -5.78 -3.91 -8.11
CA GLY A 269 -6.45 -4.61 -7.01
C GLY A 269 -7.86 -5.07 -7.39
N ASP A 270 -8.63 -4.21 -8.03
CA ASP A 270 -9.99 -4.52 -8.50
C ASP A 270 -9.96 -5.61 -9.59
N TRP A 271 -9.05 -5.49 -10.56
CA TRP A 271 -8.86 -6.54 -11.57
C TRP A 271 -8.46 -7.90 -10.96
N LEU A 272 -7.56 -7.90 -9.97
CA LEU A 272 -7.16 -9.11 -9.24
C LEU A 272 -8.35 -9.71 -8.49
N ARG A 273 -9.15 -8.90 -7.83
CA ARG A 273 -10.36 -9.32 -7.14
C ARG A 273 -11.33 -10.02 -8.08
N ASP A 274 -11.63 -9.40 -9.23
CA ASP A 274 -12.56 -9.97 -10.22
C ASP A 274 -12.04 -11.26 -10.84
N THR A 275 -10.72 -11.37 -11.01
CA THR A 275 -10.09 -12.56 -11.59
C THR A 275 -10.00 -13.71 -10.60
N LEU A 276 -9.78 -13.43 -9.31
CA LEU A 276 -9.60 -14.42 -8.25
C LEU A 276 -10.91 -14.79 -7.55
N ASP A 277 -12.03 -14.08 -7.82
CA ASP A 277 -13.33 -14.41 -7.24
C ASP A 277 -13.94 -15.66 -7.92
N PRO A 278 -14.03 -16.80 -7.20
CA PRO A 278 -14.58 -18.03 -7.77
C PRO A 278 -16.11 -17.96 -7.97
N THR A 279 -16.80 -17.04 -7.30
CA THR A 279 -18.27 -16.96 -7.32
C THR A 279 -18.80 -16.25 -8.57
N GLY A 280 -18.06 -15.37 -9.16
CA GLY A 280 -18.40 -14.69 -10.42
C GLY A 280 -18.44 -15.61 -11.64
N ARG A 281 -17.85 -16.82 -11.56
CA ARG A 281 -17.86 -17.81 -12.67
C ARG A 281 -19.07 -18.74 -12.68
N THR A 282 -19.87 -18.79 -11.60
CA THR A 282 -21.03 -19.69 -11.48
C THR A 282 -22.36 -19.04 -11.85
N ALA A 283 -22.37 -17.76 -12.21
CA ALA A 283 -23.58 -17.03 -12.67
C ALA A 283 -23.68 -16.96 -14.21
N LYS A 284 -23.20 -18.02 -14.91
CA LYS A 284 -23.40 -18.17 -16.37
C LYS A 284 -24.12 -19.48 -16.67
#